data_6a66d563ead9c81e89347e85224506fa
#
_entry.id   6a66d563ead9c81e89347e85224506fa
#
_cell.length_a   1.000
_cell.length_b   1.000
_cell.length_c   1.000
_cell.angle_alpha   90.00
_cell.angle_beta   90.00
_cell.angle_gamma   90.00
#
_symmetry.space_group_name_H-M   'P 1'
#
loop_
_entity.id
_entity.type
_entity.pdbx_description
1 polymer ?
#
loop_
_entity_poly.entity_id
_entity_poly.type
_entity_poly.pdbx_seq_one_letter_code
_entity_poly.pdbx_strand_id
1 'polypeptide(L)'
;VPAGLSGACFALSPLPGWGGWRRYNRAFSVIQSRLRADGAAAAIAPGRPARHVTMQDKYSPSDVEQQAQQHWQATDAYRVTEHARAADGADKPKFYACSMLPYPSGKLHMGHVRNYTINDVMTRQLRMKGYNVLMPMGWDAFGMPAENAALNNGVAPAAWTYDNIAYMKRQMQSMGLAIDWSREVATCDPDYYRWNQWLFLKMLEKGIAYRKTGTVNWDPVDQTVLANEQVIDGRGWRSGAVVEKREIPMYYLRITEYAQELLSDLDPLGWPERVKLMQQNWIGKSEGVRFAFPHSIPGDDGKIINDGKLYVFTTRADTIMGVTFCAVAAEHPIATHAAQGNPALAAFIDECKHGSVMEADMATMEKKGMPTGLTVTHPLT
;
A
#
# COMPACT_ATOMS: atom_id res chain seq x y z
N VAL A 1 -9.37 4.72 38.34
CA VAL A 1 -9.20 3.52 39.19
C VAL A 1 -10.55 3.05 39.66
N PRO A 2 -11.01 1.81 39.66
CA PRO A 2 -10.23 0.56 39.69
C PRO A 2 -10.68 -0.52 38.70
N ALA A 3 -9.75 -1.43 38.43
CA ALA A 3 -9.76 -2.86 38.70
C ALA A 3 -10.76 -3.81 38.00
N GLY A 4 -10.19 -4.83 37.40
CA GLY A 4 -10.70 -6.19 37.40
C GLY A 4 -11.26 -6.71 36.08
N LEU A 5 -10.43 -7.42 35.30
CA LEU A 5 -10.92 -8.43 34.36
C LEU A 5 -10.15 -9.73 34.54
N SER A 6 -10.86 -10.65 35.17
CA SER A 6 -10.56 -12.06 35.33
C SER A 6 -10.44 -12.77 33.99
N GLY A 7 -9.50 -13.73 33.92
CA GLY A 7 -9.26 -14.57 32.77
C GLY A 7 -10.44 -15.47 32.41
N ALA A 8 -10.69 -15.60 31.14
CA ALA A 8 -11.48 -16.66 30.54
C ALA A 8 -10.54 -17.52 29.68
N CYS A 9 -10.17 -18.68 30.22
CA CYS A 9 -9.65 -19.81 29.47
C CYS A 9 -10.72 -20.32 28.51
N PHE A 10 -10.54 -20.13 27.21
CA PHE A 10 -11.33 -20.86 26.21
C PHE A 10 -10.66 -22.22 25.93
N ALA A 11 -11.27 -23.27 26.47
CA ALA A 11 -10.97 -24.61 26.06
C ALA A 11 -11.51 -24.85 24.64
N LEU A 12 -10.60 -25.04 23.67
CA LEU A 12 -10.94 -25.48 22.33
C LEU A 12 -11.23 -26.99 22.36
N SER A 13 -12.49 -27.34 22.12
CA SER A 13 -12.91 -28.72 21.86
C SER A 13 -12.31 -29.21 20.53
N PRO A 14 -11.85 -30.45 20.40
CA PRO A 14 -11.26 -30.95 19.17
C PRO A 14 -12.34 -31.21 18.12
N LEU A 15 -12.16 -30.61 16.94
CA LEU A 15 -12.97 -30.92 15.76
C LEU A 15 -12.71 -32.35 15.27
N PRO A 16 -13.74 -33.12 14.87
CA PRO A 16 -13.60 -34.49 14.37
C PRO A 16 -13.11 -34.45 12.90
N GLY A 17 -11.97 -35.08 12.62
CA GLY A 17 -11.49 -35.21 11.24
C GLY A 17 -10.00 -35.53 11.01
N TRP A 18 -9.22 -35.84 12.04
CA TRP A 18 -7.79 -36.17 11.86
C TRP A 18 -7.52 -37.68 11.85
N GLY A 19 -8.01 -38.37 10.77
CA GLY A 19 -7.67 -39.75 10.46
C GLY A 19 -6.35 -39.97 9.70
N GLY A 20 -5.51 -38.93 9.49
CA GLY A 20 -4.34 -38.98 8.65
C GLY A 20 -3.03 -39.49 9.28
N TRP A 21 -2.89 -39.46 10.57
CA TRP A 21 -1.61 -39.78 11.24
C TRP A 21 -1.20 -41.28 11.23
N ARG A 22 -2.14 -42.19 11.05
CA ARG A 22 -1.81 -43.64 10.99
C ARG A 22 -1.29 -44.12 9.62
N ARG A 23 -1.44 -43.34 8.56
CA ARG A 23 -0.90 -43.67 7.22
C ARG A 23 0.56 -43.27 7.01
N TYR A 24 1.04 -42.28 7.76
CA TYR A 24 2.44 -41.81 7.62
C TYR A 24 3.46 -42.79 8.23
N ASN A 25 3.14 -43.45 9.34
CA ASN A 25 4.05 -44.41 9.97
C ASN A 25 4.17 -45.75 9.20
N ARG A 26 3.25 -46.08 8.31
CA ARG A 26 3.36 -47.28 7.45
C ARG A 26 4.27 -47.04 6.21
N ALA A 27 4.33 -45.82 5.72
CA ALA A 27 5.22 -45.46 4.60
C ALA A 27 6.70 -45.46 5.02
N PHE A 28 7.02 -45.01 6.23
CA PHE A 28 8.39 -45.02 6.75
C PHE A 28 8.94 -46.46 7.01
N SER A 29 8.12 -47.39 7.44
CA SER A 29 8.55 -48.78 7.69
C SER A 29 8.78 -49.55 6.37
N VAL A 30 8.07 -49.20 5.28
CA VAL A 30 8.24 -49.84 3.96
C VAL A 30 9.49 -49.35 3.24
N ILE A 31 9.92 -48.10 3.49
CA ILE A 31 11.17 -47.54 2.93
C ILE A 31 12.39 -48.17 3.62
N GLN A 32 12.34 -48.41 4.92
CA GLN A 32 13.44 -49.09 5.63
C GLN A 32 13.60 -50.58 5.28
N SER A 33 12.52 -51.28 4.90
CA SER A 33 12.58 -52.66 4.49
C SER A 33 13.07 -52.90 3.04
N ARG A 34 12.84 -51.93 2.13
CA ARG A 34 13.35 -52.01 0.73
C ARG A 34 14.85 -51.66 0.60
N LEU A 35 15.43 -50.90 1.50
CA LEU A 35 16.85 -50.62 1.50
C LEU A 35 17.76 -51.76 2.03
N ARG A 36 17.16 -52.87 2.50
CA ARG A 36 17.89 -54.06 2.96
C ARG A 36 17.89 -55.24 1.98
N ALA A 37 17.21 -55.14 0.83
CA ALA A 37 17.03 -56.27 -0.09
C ALA A 37 17.91 -56.26 -1.32
N ASP A 38 18.56 -55.16 -1.68
CA ASP A 38 19.44 -55.11 -2.85
C ASP A 38 20.92 -55.07 -2.43
N GLY A 39 21.39 -56.24 -2.02
CA GLY A 39 22.80 -56.53 -1.83
C GLY A 39 23.52 -56.78 -3.14
N ALA A 40 23.94 -55.74 -3.85
CA ALA A 40 24.94 -55.84 -4.90
C ALA A 40 26.18 -55.05 -4.43
N ALA A 41 27.24 -55.81 -4.12
CA ALA A 41 28.54 -55.28 -3.72
C ALA A 41 29.19 -54.54 -4.90
N ALA A 42 29.09 -53.24 -4.93
CA ALA A 42 29.97 -52.39 -5.75
C ALA A 42 31.21 -52.03 -4.89
N ALA A 43 32.36 -52.38 -5.39
CA ALA A 43 33.67 -52.13 -4.79
C ALA A 43 33.86 -50.62 -4.50
N ILE A 44 34.00 -50.26 -3.26
CA ILE A 44 34.30 -48.89 -2.81
C ILE A 44 35.81 -48.71 -2.90
N ALA A 45 36.26 -47.72 -3.68
CA ALA A 45 37.61 -47.25 -3.71
C ALA A 45 38.04 -46.66 -2.33
N PRO A 46 39.26 -46.92 -1.84
CA PRO A 46 39.69 -46.41 -0.54
C PRO A 46 40.09 -44.93 -0.62
N GLY A 47 39.45 -44.11 0.15
CA GLY A 47 40.01 -42.80 0.40
C GLY A 47 39.07 -41.61 0.61
N ARG A 48 38.52 -41.51 1.81
CA ARG A 48 38.42 -40.29 2.61
C ARG A 48 38.09 -40.70 4.03
N PRO A 49 38.84 -40.25 5.04
CA PRO A 49 38.45 -40.55 6.40
C PRO A 49 37.10 -39.93 6.69
N ALA A 50 36.19 -40.77 7.13
CA ALA A 50 34.92 -40.32 7.67
C ALA A 50 35.20 -39.33 8.78
N ARG A 51 34.87 -38.05 8.61
CA ARG A 51 34.85 -37.12 9.73
C ARG A 51 33.80 -37.67 10.70
N HIS A 52 34.29 -38.20 11.83
CA HIS A 52 33.45 -38.45 13.00
C HIS A 52 32.86 -37.10 13.41
N VAL A 53 31.66 -36.80 12.95
CA VAL A 53 30.85 -35.72 13.50
C VAL A 53 30.39 -36.25 14.86
N THR A 54 31.15 -35.92 15.92
CA THR A 54 30.66 -36.10 17.29
C THR A 54 29.39 -35.29 17.41
N MET A 55 28.24 -35.96 17.57
CA MET A 55 27.02 -35.28 17.96
C MET A 55 27.29 -34.52 19.24
N GLN A 56 27.03 -33.21 19.23
CA GLN A 56 27.12 -32.41 20.45
C GLN A 56 26.05 -32.90 21.42
N ASP A 57 26.39 -33.08 22.68
CA ASP A 57 25.49 -33.54 23.74
C ASP A 57 24.33 -32.56 23.97
N LYS A 58 24.46 -31.33 23.50
CA LYS A 58 23.45 -30.29 23.65
C LYS A 58 23.22 -29.55 22.32
N TYR A 59 21.98 -29.47 21.87
CA TYR A 59 21.58 -28.69 20.71
C TYR A 59 21.73 -27.20 21.01
N SER A 60 22.50 -26.48 20.17
CA SER A 60 22.65 -25.02 20.19
C SER A 60 21.99 -24.42 18.95
N PRO A 61 20.78 -23.87 19.05
CA PRO A 61 20.10 -23.27 17.89
C PRO A 61 20.93 -22.21 17.19
N SER A 62 21.56 -21.30 17.94
CA SER A 62 22.36 -20.21 17.40
C SER A 62 23.54 -20.68 16.55
N ASP A 63 24.25 -21.75 16.99
CA ASP A 63 25.38 -22.28 16.25
C ASP A 63 24.95 -22.96 14.96
N VAL A 64 23.83 -23.69 14.99
CA VAL A 64 23.26 -24.34 13.80
C VAL A 64 22.77 -23.30 12.79
N GLU A 65 22.05 -22.27 13.24
CA GLU A 65 21.58 -21.18 12.40
C GLU A 65 22.73 -20.43 11.74
N GLN A 66 23.76 -20.09 12.52
CA GLN A 66 24.93 -19.39 11.99
C GLN A 66 25.69 -20.23 10.97
N GLN A 67 25.89 -21.53 11.21
CA GLN A 67 26.54 -22.43 10.25
C GLN A 67 25.71 -22.57 8.97
N ALA A 68 24.39 -22.68 9.08
CA ALA A 68 23.49 -22.75 7.92
C ALA A 68 23.56 -21.47 7.08
N GLN A 69 23.50 -20.31 7.70
CA GLN A 69 23.60 -19.01 7.02
C GLN A 69 24.96 -18.83 6.33
N GLN A 70 26.05 -19.19 6.99
CA GLN A 70 27.40 -19.17 6.38
C GLN A 70 27.47 -20.10 5.17
N HIS A 71 26.90 -21.29 5.27
CA HIS A 71 26.84 -22.23 4.15
C HIS A 71 26.04 -21.67 2.96
N TRP A 72 24.87 -21.10 3.21
CA TRP A 72 24.04 -20.50 2.15
C TRP A 72 24.73 -19.33 1.45
N GLN A 73 25.45 -18.50 2.20
CA GLN A 73 26.25 -17.40 1.66
C GLN A 73 27.43 -17.92 0.80
N ALA A 74 28.17 -18.90 1.32
CA ALA A 74 29.33 -19.46 0.64
C ALA A 74 28.98 -20.21 -0.66
N THR A 75 27.75 -20.73 -0.76
CA THR A 75 27.27 -21.50 -1.92
C THR A 75 26.35 -20.71 -2.83
N ASP A 76 26.09 -19.43 -2.56
CA ASP A 76 25.08 -18.63 -3.26
C ASP A 76 23.73 -19.38 -3.38
N ALA A 77 23.30 -20.04 -2.28
CA ALA A 77 22.21 -21.04 -2.30
C ALA A 77 20.88 -20.52 -2.86
N TYR A 78 20.65 -19.21 -2.80
CA TYR A 78 19.38 -18.56 -3.23
C TYR A 78 19.52 -17.72 -4.48
N ARG A 79 20.73 -17.63 -5.04
CA ARG A 79 20.96 -16.90 -6.28
C ARG A 79 20.30 -17.62 -7.46
N VAL A 80 19.62 -16.86 -8.30
CA VAL A 80 18.95 -17.39 -9.51
C VAL A 80 19.53 -16.81 -10.78
N THR A 81 19.41 -17.59 -11.84
CA THR A 81 19.73 -17.17 -13.22
C THR A 81 18.48 -17.26 -14.09
N GLU A 82 18.44 -16.49 -15.17
CA GLU A 82 17.29 -16.43 -16.07
C GLU A 82 17.02 -17.78 -16.77
N HIS A 83 18.04 -18.60 -16.96
CA HIS A 83 18.01 -19.85 -17.72
C HIS A 83 18.44 -21.07 -16.91
N ALA A 84 17.90 -21.17 -15.66
CA ALA A 84 18.18 -22.34 -14.83
C ALA A 84 17.50 -23.59 -15.42
N ARG A 85 18.31 -24.67 -15.61
CA ARG A 85 17.84 -25.93 -16.18
C ARG A 85 17.70 -27.02 -15.13
N ALA A 86 16.76 -27.94 -15.35
CA ALA A 86 16.61 -29.16 -14.59
C ALA A 86 17.65 -30.22 -15.04
N ALA A 87 17.77 -31.30 -14.28
CA ALA A 87 18.73 -32.37 -14.59
C ALA A 87 18.52 -33.04 -15.94
N ASP A 88 17.30 -33.03 -16.47
CA ASP A 88 16.91 -33.52 -17.79
C ASP A 88 17.20 -32.53 -18.94
N GLY A 89 17.74 -31.34 -18.61
CA GLY A 89 18.04 -30.27 -19.56
C GLY A 89 16.88 -29.36 -19.90
N ALA A 90 15.68 -29.61 -19.39
CA ALA A 90 14.52 -28.73 -19.57
C ALA A 90 14.67 -27.42 -18.72
N ASP A 91 14.07 -26.35 -19.18
CA ASP A 91 14.01 -25.12 -18.41
C ASP A 91 13.15 -25.33 -17.14
N LYS A 92 13.66 -24.90 -15.99
CA LYS A 92 12.88 -24.93 -14.76
C LYS A 92 11.71 -23.96 -14.85
N PRO A 93 10.50 -24.33 -14.39
CA PRO A 93 9.39 -23.41 -14.28
C PRO A 93 9.77 -22.25 -13.38
N LYS A 94 9.47 -21.02 -13.81
CA LYS A 94 9.84 -19.80 -13.10
C LYS A 94 8.75 -19.40 -12.12
N PHE A 95 9.17 -18.85 -10.99
CA PHE A 95 8.28 -18.21 -10.04
C PHE A 95 8.91 -16.94 -9.48
N TYR A 96 8.14 -15.85 -9.48
CA TYR A 96 8.54 -14.57 -8.90
C TYR A 96 7.82 -14.35 -7.59
N ALA A 97 8.57 -14.40 -6.49
CA ALA A 97 8.07 -14.21 -5.13
C ALA A 97 8.34 -12.79 -4.67
N CYS A 98 7.40 -11.89 -4.96
CA CYS A 98 7.52 -10.48 -4.61
C CYS A 98 6.93 -10.22 -3.21
N SER A 99 7.73 -9.63 -2.34
CA SER A 99 7.27 -9.02 -1.08
C SER A 99 7.28 -7.50 -1.21
N MET A 100 6.43 -6.84 -0.43
CA MET A 100 6.45 -5.39 -0.33
C MET A 100 7.80 -4.92 0.25
N LEU A 101 8.44 -3.95 -0.41
CA LEU A 101 9.70 -3.40 0.05
C LEU A 101 9.46 -2.55 1.32
N PRO A 102 10.24 -2.74 2.40
CA PRO A 102 10.07 -1.96 3.61
C PRO A 102 10.67 -0.56 3.49
N TYR A 103 10.12 0.38 4.24
CA TYR A 103 10.74 1.69 4.45
C TYR A 103 11.93 1.56 5.42
N PRO A 104 13.11 2.07 5.07
CA PRO A 104 14.29 2.03 5.96
C PRO A 104 14.28 3.21 6.95
N SER A 105 13.21 3.36 7.73
CA SER A 105 13.04 4.44 8.71
C SER A 105 13.26 3.99 10.15
N GLY A 106 13.77 2.76 10.37
CA GLY A 106 14.00 2.22 11.70
C GLY A 106 14.34 0.74 11.69
N LYS A 107 13.68 -0.03 12.54
CA LYS A 107 13.87 -1.48 12.71
C LYS A 107 12.72 -2.26 12.07
N LEU A 108 12.98 -3.54 11.73
CA LEU A 108 11.89 -4.46 11.39
C LEU A 108 10.96 -4.65 12.61
N HIS A 109 9.69 -4.78 12.34
CA HIS A 109 8.66 -5.13 13.33
C HIS A 109 7.97 -6.44 12.96
N MET A 110 7.13 -6.96 13.85
CA MET A 110 6.46 -8.26 13.68
C MET A 110 5.63 -8.36 12.39
N GLY A 111 5.09 -7.26 11.87
CA GLY A 111 4.42 -7.23 10.57
C GLY A 111 5.34 -7.62 9.41
N HIS A 112 6.57 -7.11 9.40
CA HIS A 112 7.60 -7.50 8.44
C HIS A 112 7.96 -8.98 8.59
N VAL A 113 8.20 -9.45 9.82
CA VAL A 113 8.52 -10.86 10.10
C VAL A 113 7.45 -11.77 9.55
N ARG A 114 6.17 -11.46 9.83
CA ARG A 114 5.02 -12.25 9.33
C ARG A 114 5.02 -12.33 7.80
N ASN A 115 5.06 -11.17 7.13
CA ASN A 115 4.94 -11.12 5.67
C ASN A 115 6.10 -11.84 4.97
N TYR A 116 7.33 -11.58 5.41
CA TYR A 116 8.51 -12.17 4.77
C TYR A 116 8.65 -13.66 5.07
N THR A 117 8.27 -14.12 6.27
CA THR A 117 8.27 -15.56 6.59
C THR A 117 7.23 -16.32 5.76
N ILE A 118 6.03 -15.77 5.54
CA ILE A 118 5.01 -16.41 4.68
C ILE A 118 5.56 -16.56 3.26
N ASN A 119 6.14 -15.51 2.70
CA ASN A 119 6.74 -15.54 1.37
C ASN A 119 7.93 -16.51 1.31
N ASP A 120 8.78 -16.54 2.32
CA ASP A 120 9.92 -17.43 2.44
C ASP A 120 9.50 -18.91 2.42
N VAL A 121 8.50 -19.28 3.21
CA VAL A 121 7.97 -20.67 3.23
C VAL A 121 7.48 -21.09 1.85
N MET A 122 6.74 -20.23 1.17
CA MET A 122 6.27 -20.50 -0.19
C MET A 122 7.43 -20.68 -1.17
N THR A 123 8.45 -19.82 -1.11
CA THR A 123 9.61 -19.90 -2.01
C THR A 123 10.42 -21.16 -1.77
N ARG A 124 10.64 -21.57 -0.52
CA ARG A 124 11.35 -22.82 -0.18
C ARG A 124 10.59 -24.03 -0.69
N GLN A 125 9.27 -24.07 -0.50
CA GLN A 125 8.43 -25.15 -1.01
C GLN A 125 8.54 -25.28 -2.54
N LEU A 126 8.48 -24.15 -3.26
CA LEU A 126 8.58 -24.15 -4.72
C LEU A 126 9.97 -24.56 -5.22
N ARG A 127 11.04 -24.13 -4.55
CA ARG A 127 12.41 -24.60 -4.84
C ARG A 127 12.53 -26.11 -4.64
N MET A 128 11.95 -26.66 -3.58
CA MET A 128 11.91 -28.12 -3.35
C MET A 128 11.13 -28.86 -4.45
N LYS A 129 10.14 -28.20 -5.06
CA LYS A 129 9.40 -28.73 -6.23
C LYS A 129 10.13 -28.55 -7.56
N GLY A 130 11.36 -28.01 -7.56
CA GLY A 130 12.18 -27.86 -8.75
C GLY A 130 11.99 -26.55 -9.52
N TYR A 131 11.26 -25.57 -8.98
CA TYR A 131 11.09 -24.27 -9.59
C TYR A 131 12.38 -23.41 -9.50
N ASN A 132 12.56 -22.55 -10.49
CA ASN A 132 13.51 -21.45 -10.45
C ASN A 132 12.81 -20.24 -9.81
N VAL A 133 13.08 -20.00 -8.52
CA VAL A 133 12.34 -19.03 -7.71
C VAL A 133 13.18 -17.79 -7.46
N LEU A 134 12.79 -16.66 -8.03
CA LEU A 134 13.33 -15.34 -7.68
C LEU A 134 12.57 -14.77 -6.49
N MET A 135 13.27 -14.57 -5.37
CA MET A 135 12.81 -13.81 -4.21
C MET A 135 13.77 -12.64 -3.98
N PRO A 136 13.55 -11.51 -4.63
CA PRO A 136 14.36 -10.32 -4.43
C PRO A 136 13.97 -9.60 -3.15
N MET A 137 14.80 -8.67 -2.72
CA MET A 137 14.51 -7.71 -1.67
C MET A 137 15.00 -6.32 -2.08
N GLY A 138 14.42 -5.32 -1.46
CA GLY A 138 14.82 -3.94 -1.68
C GLY A 138 14.26 -3.02 -0.60
N TRP A 139 14.42 -1.73 -0.83
CA TRP A 139 14.13 -0.68 0.14
C TRP A 139 13.32 0.41 -0.55
N ASP A 140 12.13 0.67 -0.02
CA ASP A 140 11.34 1.84 -0.41
C ASP A 140 11.90 3.04 0.35
N ALA A 141 12.89 3.71 -0.24
CA ALA A 141 13.80 4.60 0.46
C ALA A 141 13.58 6.09 0.17
N PHE A 142 12.56 6.44 -0.61
CA PHE A 142 12.12 7.81 -0.80
C PHE A 142 10.93 8.15 0.10
N GLY A 143 10.78 9.43 0.38
CA GLY A 143 9.59 10.00 0.98
C GLY A 143 9.75 10.47 2.41
N MET A 144 8.68 11.08 2.90
CA MET A 144 8.61 11.79 4.18
C MET A 144 8.97 10.94 5.42
N PRO A 145 8.64 9.63 5.50
CA PRO A 145 8.97 8.86 6.69
C PRO A 145 10.47 8.79 7.00
N ALA A 146 11.30 8.57 5.98
CA ALA A 146 12.75 8.54 6.14
C ALA A 146 13.32 9.93 6.45
N GLU A 147 12.83 10.97 5.75
CA GLU A 147 13.24 12.36 5.98
C GLU A 147 12.89 12.83 7.39
N ASN A 148 11.66 12.56 7.85
CA ASN A 148 11.24 12.95 9.20
C ASN A 148 12.04 12.24 10.29
N ALA A 149 12.31 10.94 10.11
CA ALA A 149 13.14 10.18 11.05
C ALA A 149 14.56 10.77 11.13
N ALA A 150 15.13 11.14 9.98
CA ALA A 150 16.44 11.78 9.92
C ALA A 150 16.47 13.16 10.61
N LEU A 151 15.46 13.98 10.34
CA LEU A 151 15.30 15.29 10.99
C LEU A 151 15.19 15.16 12.52
N ASN A 152 14.32 14.26 13.00
CA ASN A 152 14.13 14.01 14.43
C ASN A 152 15.39 13.51 15.14
N ASN A 153 16.30 12.87 14.42
CA ASN A 153 17.58 12.39 14.95
C ASN A 153 18.77 13.33 14.67
N GLY A 154 18.53 14.45 13.99
CA GLY A 154 19.56 15.45 13.69
C GLY A 154 20.66 14.95 12.76
N VAL A 155 20.35 14.04 11.83
CA VAL A 155 21.29 13.44 10.87
C VAL A 155 20.85 13.71 9.42
N ALA A 156 21.79 13.59 8.47
CA ALA A 156 21.45 13.72 7.07
C ALA A 156 20.55 12.55 6.61
N PRO A 157 19.49 12.81 5.80
CA PRO A 157 18.57 11.76 5.36
C PRO A 157 19.25 10.57 4.67
N ALA A 158 20.26 10.82 3.82
CA ALA A 158 20.99 9.75 3.15
C ALA A 158 21.72 8.84 4.14
N ALA A 159 22.49 9.42 5.08
CA ALA A 159 23.22 8.65 6.09
C ALA A 159 22.25 7.80 6.93
N TRP A 160 21.19 8.41 7.44
CA TRP A 160 20.13 7.72 8.18
C TRP A 160 19.53 6.56 7.39
N THR A 161 19.21 6.79 6.13
CA THR A 161 18.57 5.80 5.27
C THR A 161 19.47 4.59 5.02
N TYR A 162 20.73 4.80 4.62
CA TYR A 162 21.66 3.70 4.35
C TYR A 162 22.07 2.94 5.62
N ASP A 163 22.20 3.60 6.77
CA ASP A 163 22.44 2.94 8.05
C ASP A 163 21.29 2.02 8.44
N ASN A 164 20.05 2.47 8.24
CA ASN A 164 18.86 1.65 8.48
C ASN A 164 18.74 0.49 7.48
N ILE A 165 19.04 0.70 6.20
CA ILE A 165 19.11 -0.37 5.20
C ILE A 165 20.09 -1.45 5.67
N ALA A 166 21.30 -1.06 6.04
CA ALA A 166 22.31 -2.01 6.51
C ALA A 166 21.86 -2.75 7.78
N TYR A 167 21.19 -2.06 8.70
CA TYR A 167 20.70 -2.66 9.93
C TYR A 167 19.55 -3.65 9.66
N MET A 168 18.54 -3.25 8.90
CA MET A 168 17.39 -4.10 8.57
C MET A 168 17.79 -5.30 7.72
N LYS A 169 18.76 -5.13 6.82
CA LYS A 169 19.34 -6.24 6.04
C LYS A 169 19.96 -7.30 6.96
N ARG A 170 20.74 -6.89 7.96
CA ARG A 170 21.28 -7.83 8.96
C ARG A 170 20.17 -8.54 9.73
N GLN A 171 19.08 -7.85 10.08
CA GLN A 171 17.95 -8.50 10.73
C GLN A 171 17.29 -9.56 9.84
N MET A 172 17.08 -9.27 8.54
CA MET A 172 16.54 -10.25 7.58
C MET A 172 17.47 -11.44 7.37
N GLN A 173 18.77 -11.19 7.30
CA GLN A 173 19.78 -12.25 7.20
C GLN A 173 19.79 -13.14 8.44
N SER A 174 19.68 -12.56 9.64
CA SER A 174 19.63 -13.33 10.89
C SER A 174 18.36 -14.19 11.01
N MET A 175 17.26 -13.81 10.36
CA MET A 175 16.07 -14.67 10.23
C MET A 175 16.26 -15.81 9.23
N GLY A 176 17.36 -15.85 8.49
CA GLY A 176 17.67 -16.89 7.52
C GLY A 176 16.75 -16.89 6.29
N LEU A 177 16.17 -15.77 5.91
CA LEU A 177 15.28 -15.69 4.75
C LEU A 177 16.00 -16.03 3.43
N ALA A 178 15.34 -16.77 2.56
CA ALA A 178 15.87 -17.28 1.28
C ALA A 178 15.87 -16.22 0.16
N ILE A 179 16.42 -15.05 0.46
CA ILE A 179 16.47 -13.88 -0.42
C ILE A 179 17.68 -13.97 -1.34
N ASP A 180 17.48 -13.66 -2.62
CA ASP A 180 18.57 -13.42 -3.57
C ASP A 180 19.09 -11.98 -3.42
N TRP A 181 20.09 -11.80 -2.57
CA TRP A 181 20.71 -10.49 -2.30
C TRP A 181 21.48 -9.91 -3.49
N SER A 182 21.74 -10.68 -4.54
CA SER A 182 22.31 -10.14 -5.79
C SER A 182 21.33 -9.30 -6.57
N ARG A 183 20.04 -9.38 -6.22
CA ARG A 183 18.93 -8.62 -6.81
C ARG A 183 18.38 -7.55 -5.86
N GLU A 184 19.20 -7.14 -4.87
CA GLU A 184 18.85 -6.04 -3.96
C GLU A 184 18.75 -4.72 -4.72
N VAL A 185 17.72 -3.91 -4.38
CA VAL A 185 17.53 -2.58 -4.93
C VAL A 185 17.19 -1.58 -3.84
N ALA A 186 17.57 -0.32 -4.02
CA ALA A 186 17.07 0.79 -3.21
C ALA A 186 16.45 1.85 -4.13
N THR A 187 15.22 2.25 -3.84
CA THR A 187 14.49 3.18 -4.72
C THR A 187 15.11 4.56 -4.77
N CYS A 188 15.94 4.92 -3.78
CA CYS A 188 16.70 6.17 -3.73
C CYS A 188 18.02 6.14 -4.52
N ASP A 189 18.43 4.99 -5.04
CA ASP A 189 19.65 4.91 -5.84
C ASP A 189 19.41 5.46 -7.26
N PRO A 190 20.37 6.22 -7.83
CA PRO A 190 20.26 6.77 -9.18
C PRO A 190 19.95 5.71 -10.25
N ASP A 191 20.54 4.52 -10.11
CA ASP A 191 20.31 3.39 -11.02
C ASP A 191 18.88 2.87 -10.98
N TYR A 192 18.15 3.10 -9.89
CA TYR A 192 16.74 2.78 -9.79
C TYR A 192 15.86 3.95 -10.26
N TYR A 193 15.98 5.15 -9.66
CA TYR A 193 15.04 6.22 -9.92
C TYR A 193 15.15 6.85 -11.32
N ARG A 194 16.25 6.66 -12.04
CA ARG A 194 16.34 7.05 -13.46
C ARG A 194 15.23 6.42 -14.30
N TRP A 195 14.76 5.22 -13.95
CA TRP A 195 13.66 4.57 -14.63
C TRP A 195 12.31 5.20 -14.31
N ASN A 196 12.13 5.72 -13.09
CA ASN A 196 10.96 6.51 -12.74
C ASN A 196 10.92 7.82 -13.54
N GLN A 197 12.07 8.48 -13.70
CA GLN A 197 12.20 9.67 -14.52
C GLN A 197 11.89 9.37 -16.00
N TRP A 198 12.40 8.28 -16.53
CA TRP A 198 12.12 7.84 -17.89
C TRP A 198 10.63 7.54 -18.09
N LEU A 199 10.01 6.83 -17.16
CA LEU A 199 8.57 6.53 -17.21
C LEU A 199 7.73 7.81 -17.15
N PHE A 200 8.09 8.75 -16.29
CA PHE A 200 7.43 10.06 -16.21
C PHE A 200 7.49 10.81 -17.54
N LEU A 201 8.65 10.84 -18.19
CA LEU A 201 8.79 11.48 -19.51
C LEU A 201 7.91 10.79 -20.56
N LYS A 202 7.78 9.46 -20.52
CA LYS A 202 6.86 8.73 -21.41
C LYS A 202 5.39 9.02 -21.13
N MET A 203 5.01 9.18 -19.87
CA MET A 203 3.66 9.61 -19.51
C MET A 203 3.39 11.06 -19.95
N LEU A 204 4.36 11.95 -19.84
CA LEU A 204 4.24 13.34 -20.30
C LEU A 204 4.09 13.39 -21.84
N GLU A 205 4.90 12.63 -22.57
CA GLU A 205 4.86 12.51 -24.02
C GLU A 205 3.48 12.01 -24.52
N LYS A 206 2.85 11.10 -23.77
CA LYS A 206 1.50 10.58 -24.04
C LYS A 206 0.37 11.46 -23.53
N GLY A 207 0.65 12.57 -22.86
CA GLY A 207 -0.35 13.44 -22.24
C GLY A 207 -1.03 12.86 -20.99
N ILE A 208 -0.59 11.69 -20.49
CA ILE A 208 -1.05 11.12 -19.23
C ILE A 208 -0.62 11.99 -18.05
N ALA A 209 0.65 12.41 -18.05
CA ALA A 209 1.13 13.45 -17.16
C ALA A 209 0.95 14.81 -17.83
N TYR A 210 0.47 15.81 -17.09
CA TYR A 210 0.27 17.16 -17.59
C TYR A 210 0.50 18.20 -16.50
N ARG A 211 0.85 19.42 -16.89
CA ARG A 211 1.09 20.53 -15.96
C ARG A 211 -0.16 21.37 -15.83
N LYS A 212 -0.51 21.70 -14.61
CA LYS A 212 -1.64 22.56 -14.26
C LYS A 212 -1.33 23.31 -12.97
N THR A 213 -1.78 24.55 -12.86
CA THR A 213 -1.83 25.28 -11.59
C THR A 213 -2.98 24.72 -10.76
N GLY A 214 -2.70 24.39 -9.51
CA GLY A 214 -3.66 23.88 -8.56
C GLY A 214 -3.45 24.45 -7.17
N THR A 215 -4.53 24.52 -6.39
CA THR A 215 -4.48 24.95 -5.01
C THR A 215 -3.98 23.81 -4.14
N VAL A 216 -2.95 24.08 -3.34
CA VAL A 216 -2.32 23.12 -2.45
C VAL A 216 -2.32 23.63 -1.02
N ASN A 217 -2.16 22.70 -0.06
CA ASN A 217 -1.87 23.04 1.32
C ASN A 217 -0.38 23.33 1.45
N TRP A 218 -0.03 24.53 1.82
CA TRP A 218 1.35 24.97 2.00
C TRP A 218 1.67 25.15 3.47
N ASP A 219 2.72 24.51 3.94
CA ASP A 219 3.29 24.75 5.27
C ASP A 219 4.37 25.82 5.18
N PRO A 220 4.16 27.00 5.81
CA PRO A 220 5.10 28.11 5.69
C PRO A 220 6.38 27.90 6.52
N VAL A 221 6.36 27.03 7.53
CA VAL A 221 7.51 26.72 8.38
C VAL A 221 8.37 25.64 7.73
N ASP A 222 7.76 24.56 7.30
CA ASP A 222 8.46 23.47 6.61
C ASP A 222 8.75 23.76 5.14
N GLN A 223 8.17 24.85 4.60
CA GLN A 223 8.30 25.29 3.21
C GLN A 223 8.01 24.16 2.20
N THR A 224 6.95 23.40 2.45
CA THR A 224 6.56 22.25 1.64
C THR A 224 5.05 22.20 1.40
N VAL A 225 4.66 21.47 0.35
CA VAL A 225 3.27 21.11 0.07
C VAL A 225 2.89 19.92 0.94
N LEU A 226 1.73 20.00 1.57
CA LEU A 226 1.16 18.94 2.37
C LEU A 226 0.00 18.26 1.64
N ALA A 227 -0.04 16.94 1.66
CA ALA A 227 -1.23 16.17 1.31
C ALA A 227 -2.36 16.46 2.33
N ASN A 228 -3.61 16.20 1.96
CA ASN A 228 -4.74 16.47 2.86
C ASN A 228 -4.61 15.72 4.19
N GLU A 229 -4.11 14.49 4.17
CA GLU A 229 -3.87 13.63 5.34
C GLU A 229 -2.78 14.18 6.29
N GLN A 230 -2.01 15.14 5.83
CA GLN A 230 -0.93 15.80 6.59
C GLN A 230 -1.37 17.12 7.20
N VAL A 231 -2.65 17.48 7.03
CA VAL A 231 -3.26 18.68 7.63
C VAL A 231 -4.23 18.22 8.73
N ILE A 232 -3.90 18.53 9.97
CA ILE A 232 -4.69 18.19 11.16
C ILE A 232 -5.19 19.49 11.78
N ASP A 233 -6.50 19.67 11.89
CA ASP A 233 -7.13 20.88 12.43
C ASP A 233 -6.60 22.18 11.79
N GLY A 234 -6.41 22.17 10.46
CA GLY A 234 -5.91 23.30 9.70
C GLY A 234 -4.41 23.60 9.89
N ARG A 235 -3.69 22.69 10.53
CA ARG A 235 -2.25 22.82 10.83
C ARG A 235 -1.44 21.70 10.19
N GLY A 236 -0.21 22.01 9.83
CA GLY A 236 0.74 21.01 9.37
C GLY A 236 1.02 19.98 10.47
N TRP A 237 0.90 18.70 10.15
CA TRP A 237 1.04 17.59 11.10
C TRP A 237 2.41 17.52 11.80
N ARG A 238 3.44 18.09 11.16
CA ARG A 238 4.81 18.11 11.65
C ARG A 238 5.18 19.43 12.33
N SER A 239 4.99 20.55 11.64
CA SER A 239 5.37 21.88 12.11
C SER A 239 4.40 22.46 13.15
N GLY A 240 3.12 22.03 13.12
CA GLY A 240 2.03 22.67 13.86
C GLY A 240 1.65 24.06 13.34
N ALA A 241 2.28 24.54 12.26
CA ALA A 241 1.97 25.82 11.64
C ALA A 241 0.58 25.80 10.98
N VAL A 242 -0.09 26.95 10.97
CA VAL A 242 -1.34 27.11 10.21
C VAL A 242 -1.02 26.96 8.72
N VAL A 243 -1.75 26.07 8.05
CA VAL A 243 -1.56 25.78 6.64
C VAL A 243 -2.17 26.89 5.79
N GLU A 244 -1.43 27.32 4.78
CA GLU A 244 -1.88 28.29 3.79
C GLU A 244 -2.35 27.60 2.50
N LYS A 245 -3.39 28.14 1.86
CA LYS A 245 -3.76 27.73 0.51
C LYS A 245 -2.94 28.52 -0.50
N ARG A 246 -2.15 27.84 -1.32
CA ARG A 246 -1.34 28.46 -2.38
C ARG A 246 -1.62 27.84 -3.73
N GLU A 247 -1.63 28.65 -4.77
CA GLU A 247 -1.67 28.19 -6.14
C GLU A 247 -0.25 27.94 -6.66
N ILE A 248 0.03 26.70 -6.98
CA ILE A 248 1.36 26.26 -7.45
C ILE A 248 1.19 25.49 -8.76
N PRO A 249 2.04 25.76 -9.78
CA PRO A 249 2.09 24.91 -10.97
C PRO A 249 2.71 23.57 -10.61
N MET A 250 1.96 22.49 -10.83
CA MET A 250 2.39 21.12 -10.53
C MET A 250 1.97 20.17 -11.64
N TYR A 251 2.50 18.94 -11.59
CA TYR A 251 2.11 17.88 -12.50
C TYR A 251 0.98 17.07 -11.92
N TYR A 252 0.08 16.67 -12.80
CA TYR A 252 -1.06 15.80 -12.53
C TYR A 252 -1.03 14.60 -13.45
N LEU A 253 -1.63 13.50 -13.03
CA LEU A 253 -1.83 12.31 -13.83
C LEU A 253 -3.32 12.12 -14.11
N ARG A 254 -3.68 11.78 -15.37
CA ARG A 254 -5.05 11.56 -15.81
C ARG A 254 -5.56 10.17 -15.39
N ILE A 255 -5.43 9.81 -14.13
CA ILE A 255 -5.78 8.46 -13.64
C ILE A 255 -7.24 8.12 -13.79
N THR A 256 -8.14 9.11 -13.75
CA THR A 256 -9.59 8.91 -13.87
C THR A 256 -10.03 8.48 -15.27
N GLU A 257 -9.22 8.71 -16.30
CA GLU A 257 -9.50 8.21 -17.66
C GLU A 257 -9.45 6.69 -17.74
N TYR A 258 -8.72 6.03 -16.82
CA TYR A 258 -8.59 4.58 -16.74
C TYR A 258 -9.56 3.92 -15.76
N ALA A 259 -10.43 4.70 -15.09
CA ALA A 259 -11.29 4.19 -14.01
C ALA A 259 -12.20 3.04 -14.48
N GLN A 260 -12.81 3.17 -15.70
CA GLN A 260 -13.70 2.13 -16.23
C GLN A 260 -12.91 0.85 -16.60
N GLU A 261 -11.73 1.00 -17.21
CA GLU A 261 -10.85 -0.13 -17.56
C GLU A 261 -10.40 -0.86 -16.30
N LEU A 262 -9.90 -0.14 -15.29
CA LEU A 262 -9.50 -0.70 -14.00
C LEU A 262 -10.66 -1.45 -13.31
N LEU A 263 -11.89 -0.94 -13.43
CA LEU A 263 -13.05 -1.60 -12.83
C LEU A 263 -13.38 -2.92 -13.55
N SER A 264 -13.41 -2.91 -14.89
CA SER A 264 -13.72 -4.12 -15.68
C SER A 264 -12.62 -5.18 -15.57
N ASP A 265 -11.38 -4.79 -15.43
CA ASP A 265 -10.24 -5.72 -15.33
C ASP A 265 -10.13 -6.41 -13.95
N LEU A 266 -10.96 -6.03 -12.98
CA LEU A 266 -11.06 -6.77 -11.72
C LEU A 266 -11.70 -8.16 -11.88
N ASP A 267 -12.65 -8.31 -12.81
CA ASP A 267 -13.44 -9.52 -12.96
C ASP A 267 -12.59 -10.77 -13.27
N PRO A 268 -11.65 -10.74 -14.24
CA PRO A 268 -10.84 -11.90 -14.60
C PRO A 268 -9.73 -12.21 -13.58
N LEU A 269 -9.48 -11.34 -12.59
CA LEU A 269 -8.42 -11.57 -11.61
C LEU A 269 -8.78 -12.70 -10.64
N GLY A 270 -7.81 -13.56 -10.35
CA GLY A 270 -7.92 -14.61 -9.33
C GLY A 270 -7.82 -14.08 -7.88
N TRP A 271 -8.26 -12.86 -7.64
CA TRP A 271 -8.20 -12.23 -6.31
C TRP A 271 -9.38 -12.66 -5.44
N PRO A 272 -9.22 -12.65 -4.10
CA PRO A 272 -10.35 -12.84 -3.19
C PRO A 272 -11.46 -11.81 -3.45
N GLU A 273 -12.71 -12.24 -3.42
CA GLU A 273 -13.87 -11.38 -3.70
C GLU A 273 -13.93 -10.12 -2.82
N ARG A 274 -13.53 -10.25 -1.54
CA ARG A 274 -13.45 -9.11 -0.63
C ARG A 274 -12.47 -8.03 -1.13
N VAL A 275 -11.36 -8.44 -1.74
CA VAL A 275 -10.36 -7.50 -2.28
C VAL A 275 -10.90 -6.83 -3.53
N LYS A 276 -11.56 -7.57 -4.43
CA LYS A 276 -12.23 -7.00 -5.60
C LYS A 276 -13.27 -5.96 -5.20
N LEU A 277 -14.11 -6.28 -4.21
CA LEU A 277 -15.13 -5.37 -3.69
C LEU A 277 -14.50 -4.09 -3.10
N MET A 278 -13.38 -4.20 -2.38
CA MET A 278 -12.67 -3.02 -1.87
C MET A 278 -12.17 -2.13 -3.01
N GLN A 279 -11.65 -2.70 -4.09
CA GLN A 279 -11.21 -1.94 -5.26
C GLN A 279 -12.38 -1.31 -6.01
N GLN A 280 -13.49 -2.03 -6.20
CA GLN A 280 -14.73 -1.50 -6.80
C GLN A 280 -15.28 -0.31 -6.02
N ASN A 281 -15.33 -0.43 -4.69
CA ASN A 281 -15.79 0.66 -3.81
C ASN A 281 -14.86 1.87 -3.86
N TRP A 282 -13.53 1.65 -3.96
CA TRP A 282 -12.55 2.73 -4.10
C TRP A 282 -12.69 3.48 -5.44
N ILE A 283 -12.88 2.75 -6.55
CA ILE A 283 -13.13 3.36 -7.87
C ILE A 283 -14.45 4.12 -7.86
N GLY A 284 -15.48 3.60 -7.17
CA GLY A 284 -16.70 4.31 -6.82
C GLY A 284 -17.55 4.70 -8.02
N LYS A 285 -17.70 3.80 -9.03
CA LYS A 285 -18.61 4.06 -10.15
C LYS A 285 -20.03 4.27 -9.66
N SER A 286 -20.59 5.43 -9.97
CA SER A 286 -21.99 5.74 -9.72
C SER A 286 -22.68 6.16 -11.02
N GLU A 287 -23.94 5.74 -11.19
CA GLU A 287 -24.77 6.13 -12.31
C GLU A 287 -25.95 6.96 -11.81
N GLY A 288 -26.24 8.05 -12.50
CA GLY A 288 -27.29 8.96 -12.08
C GLY A 288 -27.65 9.96 -13.16
N VAL A 289 -28.47 10.90 -12.78
CA VAL A 289 -28.99 11.94 -13.68
C VAL A 289 -28.45 13.31 -13.26
N ARG A 290 -27.90 14.04 -14.23
CA ARG A 290 -27.54 15.45 -14.05
C ARG A 290 -28.65 16.31 -14.70
N PHE A 291 -29.21 17.22 -13.93
CA PHE A 291 -30.18 18.19 -14.39
C PHE A 291 -29.99 19.54 -13.70
N ALA A 292 -30.75 20.55 -14.08
CA ALA A 292 -30.57 21.89 -13.54
C ALA A 292 -31.89 22.42 -12.95
N PHE A 293 -31.76 23.16 -11.84
CA PHE A 293 -32.79 24.03 -11.32
C PHE A 293 -32.58 25.42 -11.92
N PRO A 294 -33.56 25.98 -12.67
CA PRO A 294 -33.48 27.34 -13.23
C PRO A 294 -33.47 28.40 -12.13
N HIS A 295 -32.74 29.49 -12.38
CA HIS A 295 -32.74 30.67 -11.49
C HIS A 295 -32.43 31.95 -12.27
N SER A 296 -32.70 33.11 -11.64
CA SER A 296 -32.35 34.43 -12.18
C SER A 296 -31.41 35.21 -11.22
N ILE A 297 -30.55 34.52 -10.49
CA ILE A 297 -29.68 35.14 -9.52
C ILE A 297 -28.56 35.89 -10.27
N PRO A 298 -28.44 37.23 -10.10
CA PRO A 298 -27.40 38.01 -10.75
C PRO A 298 -26.04 37.78 -10.07
N GLY A 299 -24.96 37.81 -10.81
CA GLY A 299 -23.59 37.89 -10.31
C GLY A 299 -23.12 39.34 -10.17
N ASP A 300 -21.89 39.52 -9.71
CA ASP A 300 -21.27 40.83 -9.48
C ASP A 300 -21.05 41.61 -10.76
N ASP A 301 -20.94 40.93 -11.90
CA ASP A 301 -20.82 41.50 -13.24
C ASP A 301 -22.19 41.86 -13.89
N GLY A 302 -23.26 41.69 -13.15
CA GLY A 302 -24.64 41.91 -13.63
C GLY A 302 -25.17 40.83 -14.55
N LYS A 303 -24.41 39.79 -14.83
CA LYS A 303 -24.89 38.61 -15.58
C LYS A 303 -25.49 37.58 -14.62
N ILE A 304 -26.37 36.75 -15.16
CA ILE A 304 -26.96 35.65 -14.38
C ILE A 304 -25.86 34.59 -14.14
N ILE A 305 -25.69 34.20 -12.88
CA ILE A 305 -24.69 33.18 -12.48
C ILE A 305 -24.96 31.85 -13.21
N ASN A 306 -23.93 31.27 -13.82
CA ASN A 306 -24.03 29.98 -14.53
C ASN A 306 -25.17 29.89 -15.56
N ASP A 307 -25.43 30.99 -16.31
CA ASP A 307 -26.52 31.06 -17.29
C ASP A 307 -27.88 30.68 -16.71
N GLY A 308 -28.12 30.95 -15.44
CA GLY A 308 -29.39 30.68 -14.78
C GLY A 308 -29.66 29.21 -14.48
N LYS A 309 -28.60 28.40 -14.33
CA LYS A 309 -28.68 26.95 -14.11
C LYS A 309 -27.90 26.53 -12.89
N LEU A 310 -28.61 26.04 -11.87
CA LEU A 310 -28.00 25.34 -10.76
C LEU A 310 -28.00 23.84 -11.07
N TYR A 311 -26.87 23.30 -11.52
CA TYR A 311 -26.75 21.89 -11.84
C TYR A 311 -26.63 21.03 -10.58
N VAL A 312 -27.35 19.94 -10.56
CA VAL A 312 -27.31 18.90 -9.54
C VAL A 312 -27.09 17.54 -10.19
N PHE A 313 -26.51 16.63 -9.45
CA PHE A 313 -26.39 15.22 -9.82
C PHE A 313 -27.06 14.38 -8.72
N THR A 314 -27.85 13.38 -9.11
CA THR A 314 -28.46 12.45 -8.17
C THR A 314 -28.51 11.04 -8.74
N THR A 315 -28.33 10.04 -7.89
CA THR A 315 -28.62 8.63 -8.19
C THR A 315 -30.10 8.28 -7.97
N ARG A 316 -30.86 9.21 -7.41
CA ARG A 316 -32.29 9.06 -7.06
C ARG A 316 -33.15 10.13 -7.74
N ALA A 317 -33.10 10.19 -9.07
CA ALA A 317 -33.93 11.12 -9.86
C ALA A 317 -35.42 10.90 -9.66
N ASP A 318 -35.82 9.70 -9.26
CA ASP A 318 -37.21 9.34 -8.91
C ASP A 318 -37.76 10.17 -7.73
N THR A 319 -36.91 10.73 -6.88
CA THR A 319 -37.32 11.53 -5.73
C THR A 319 -37.45 13.03 -6.02
N ILE A 320 -37.30 13.47 -7.28
CA ILE A 320 -37.26 14.90 -7.64
C ILE A 320 -38.47 15.68 -7.16
N MET A 321 -39.68 15.06 -7.20
CA MET A 321 -40.93 15.71 -6.76
C MET A 321 -40.96 16.03 -5.26
N GLY A 322 -40.05 15.42 -4.46
CA GLY A 322 -39.91 15.66 -3.03
C GLY A 322 -38.84 16.70 -2.68
N VAL A 323 -38.20 17.34 -3.66
CA VAL A 323 -37.16 18.32 -3.42
C VAL A 323 -37.74 19.60 -2.85
N THR A 324 -37.28 20.00 -1.66
CA THR A 324 -37.68 21.23 -0.96
C THR A 324 -36.58 22.26 -0.85
N PHE A 325 -35.32 21.84 -1.04
CA PHE A 325 -34.16 22.74 -1.04
C PHE A 325 -33.04 22.18 -1.90
N CYS A 326 -32.13 23.06 -2.32
CA CYS A 326 -30.84 22.72 -2.93
C CYS A 326 -29.71 23.22 -2.05
N ALA A 327 -28.66 22.38 -1.89
CA ALA A 327 -27.45 22.78 -1.19
C ALA A 327 -26.33 23.09 -2.20
N VAL A 328 -25.53 24.08 -1.88
CA VAL A 328 -24.34 24.46 -2.66
C VAL A 328 -23.13 24.45 -1.74
N ALA A 329 -21.96 24.14 -2.29
CA ALA A 329 -20.69 24.22 -1.56
C ALA A 329 -20.31 25.67 -1.24
N ALA A 330 -19.47 25.86 -0.24
CA ALA A 330 -19.01 27.18 0.21
C ALA A 330 -18.31 27.98 -0.91
N GLU A 331 -17.68 27.29 -1.87
CA GLU A 331 -16.96 27.89 -3.01
C GLU A 331 -17.89 28.24 -4.18
N HIS A 332 -19.16 27.84 -4.12
CA HIS A 332 -20.08 28.05 -5.23
C HIS A 332 -20.39 29.54 -5.44
N PRO A 333 -20.41 30.08 -6.67
CA PRO A 333 -20.67 31.50 -6.93
C PRO A 333 -21.98 32.02 -6.30
N ILE A 334 -23.04 31.21 -6.25
CA ILE A 334 -24.30 31.57 -5.56
C ILE A 334 -24.08 31.78 -4.06
N ALA A 335 -23.24 30.96 -3.40
CA ALA A 335 -22.94 31.14 -1.98
C ALA A 335 -22.15 32.44 -1.74
N THR A 336 -21.16 32.71 -2.59
CA THR A 336 -20.38 33.96 -2.54
C THR A 336 -21.26 35.17 -2.73
N HIS A 337 -22.17 35.16 -3.71
CA HIS A 337 -23.13 36.23 -3.95
C HIS A 337 -24.08 36.44 -2.76
N ALA A 338 -24.62 35.36 -2.20
CA ALA A 338 -25.52 35.42 -1.03
C ALA A 338 -24.85 35.98 0.22
N ALA A 339 -23.53 35.83 0.36
CA ALA A 339 -22.76 36.35 1.47
C ALA A 339 -22.57 37.87 1.43
N GLN A 340 -22.80 38.49 0.28
CA GLN A 340 -22.72 39.94 0.15
C GLN A 340 -23.79 40.61 1.01
N GLY A 341 -23.38 41.42 1.94
CA GLY A 341 -24.29 42.07 2.89
C GLY A 341 -24.80 41.15 4.03
N ASN A 342 -24.36 39.92 4.11
CA ASN A 342 -24.66 38.99 5.19
C ASN A 342 -23.40 38.50 5.93
N PRO A 343 -22.93 39.22 6.95
CA PRO A 343 -21.71 38.89 7.67
C PRO A 343 -21.71 37.50 8.32
N ALA A 344 -22.89 37.03 8.78
CA ALA A 344 -23.01 35.71 9.41
C ALA A 344 -22.79 34.58 8.36
N LEU A 345 -23.36 34.73 7.17
CA LEU A 345 -23.16 33.76 6.07
C LEU A 345 -21.71 33.81 5.55
N ALA A 346 -21.11 34.99 5.48
CA ALA A 346 -19.72 35.14 5.10
C ALA A 346 -18.78 34.42 6.08
N ALA A 347 -19.00 34.59 7.39
CA ALA A 347 -18.25 33.89 8.43
C ALA A 347 -18.43 32.36 8.37
N PHE A 348 -19.65 31.90 8.10
CA PHE A 348 -19.93 30.46 7.94
C PHE A 348 -19.26 29.87 6.70
N ILE A 349 -19.25 30.58 5.57
CA ILE A 349 -18.52 30.17 4.36
C ILE A 349 -17.02 30.07 4.63
N ASP A 350 -16.47 31.01 5.39
CA ASP A 350 -15.06 31.00 5.76
C ASP A 350 -14.74 29.81 6.69
N GLU A 351 -15.59 29.55 7.69
CA GLU A 351 -15.48 28.33 8.52
C GLU A 351 -15.46 27.05 7.66
N CYS A 352 -16.39 26.93 6.72
CA CYS A 352 -16.47 25.78 5.83
C CYS A 352 -15.21 25.60 4.95
N LYS A 353 -14.62 26.69 4.47
CA LYS A 353 -13.40 26.67 3.63
C LYS A 353 -12.15 26.25 4.42
N HIS A 354 -12.15 26.44 5.73
CA HIS A 354 -11.06 26.00 6.62
C HIS A 354 -11.27 24.59 7.19
N GLY A 355 -12.41 23.97 6.93
CA GLY A 355 -12.72 22.60 7.35
C GLY A 355 -11.82 21.53 6.68
N SER A 356 -11.78 20.33 7.28
CA SER A 356 -11.10 19.17 6.68
C SER A 356 -11.75 18.81 5.34
N VAL A 357 -10.92 18.51 4.34
CA VAL A 357 -11.33 17.98 3.02
C VAL A 357 -11.12 16.47 2.91
N MET A 358 -10.74 15.80 4.02
CA MET A 358 -10.59 14.34 4.05
C MET A 358 -11.97 13.67 4.01
N GLU A 359 -12.17 12.74 3.10
CA GLU A 359 -13.44 12.01 2.94
C GLU A 359 -13.83 11.26 4.24
N ALA A 360 -12.87 10.70 4.94
CA ALA A 360 -13.10 10.01 6.22
C ALA A 360 -13.59 10.98 7.31
N ASP A 361 -13.03 12.18 7.38
CA ASP A 361 -13.46 13.22 8.32
C ASP A 361 -14.83 13.76 7.91
N MET A 362 -15.03 14.05 6.62
CA MET A 362 -16.32 14.52 6.08
C MET A 362 -17.46 13.52 6.30
N ALA A 363 -17.16 12.22 6.31
CA ALA A 363 -18.16 11.17 6.57
C ALA A 363 -18.64 11.17 8.04
N THR A 364 -17.80 11.60 8.97
CA THR A 364 -18.05 11.59 10.43
C THR A 364 -18.38 12.96 11.00
N MET A 365 -18.05 14.06 10.30
CA MET A 365 -18.35 15.42 10.72
C MET A 365 -19.85 15.68 10.81
N GLU A 366 -20.26 16.47 11.79
CA GLU A 366 -21.59 17.03 11.86
C GLU A 366 -21.87 17.91 10.62
N LYS A 367 -22.93 17.58 9.89
CA LYS A 367 -23.31 18.33 8.69
C LYS A 367 -23.92 19.65 9.09
N LYS A 368 -23.23 20.74 8.84
CA LYS A 368 -23.68 22.11 9.09
C LYS A 368 -24.23 22.72 7.80
N GLY A 369 -25.22 23.58 7.91
CA GLY A 369 -25.79 24.33 6.78
C GLY A 369 -26.37 25.66 7.24
N MET A 370 -26.29 26.66 6.36
CA MET A 370 -26.88 27.97 6.61
C MET A 370 -27.71 28.40 5.39
N PRO A 371 -28.96 28.91 5.59
CA PRO A 371 -29.78 29.39 4.50
C PRO A 371 -29.14 30.58 3.78
N THR A 372 -29.14 30.54 2.45
CA THR A 372 -28.64 31.66 1.63
C THR A 372 -29.67 32.76 1.44
N GLY A 373 -30.95 32.50 1.70
CA GLY A 373 -32.06 33.40 1.40
C GLY A 373 -32.45 33.47 -0.10
N LEU A 374 -31.75 32.74 -0.95
CA LEU A 374 -31.99 32.67 -2.39
C LEU A 374 -32.87 31.46 -2.75
N THR A 375 -33.58 31.55 -3.88
CA THR A 375 -34.45 30.50 -4.35
C THR A 375 -34.11 30.12 -5.79
N VAL A 376 -34.38 28.87 -6.13
CA VAL A 376 -34.32 28.32 -7.49
C VAL A 376 -35.68 27.72 -7.87
N THR A 377 -35.97 27.63 -9.14
CA THR A 377 -37.27 27.08 -9.62
C THR A 377 -37.17 25.58 -9.79
N HIS A 378 -38.21 24.85 -9.35
CA HIS A 378 -38.28 23.41 -9.58
C HIS A 378 -38.42 23.13 -11.09
N PRO A 379 -37.66 22.21 -11.70
CA PRO A 379 -37.60 22.06 -13.14
C PRO A 379 -38.85 21.40 -13.77
N LEU A 380 -39.73 20.77 -12.96
CA LEU A 380 -40.89 20.04 -13.44
C LEU A 380 -42.24 20.63 -12.96
N THR A 381 -42.23 21.51 -11.98
CA THR A 381 -43.52 22.08 -11.43
C THR A 381 -43.55 23.60 -11.46
#